data_3dd60d2661c8cf05b797d2cef9cb8bc5
#
_entry.id   3dd60d2661c8cf05b797d2cef9cb8bc5
#
_cell.length_a   1.000
_cell.length_b   1.000
_cell.length_c   1.000
_cell.angle_alpha   90.00
_cell.angle_beta   90.00
_cell.angle_gamma   90.00
#
_symmetry.space_group_name_H-M   'P 1'
#
loop_
_entity.id
_entity.type
_entity.pdbx_description
1 polymer ?
#
loop_
_entity_poly.entity_id
_entity_poly.type
_entity_poly.pdbx_seq_one_letter_code
_entity_poly.pdbx_strand_id
1 'polypeptide(L)'
;ASGTIATTVKHAGPFDIVSFISNGSDGTPRIVFEVSKDSTEWTQVGDTINMPANEKRLYRKYTRSYENTDEVYVRARIAAGNSKAGFYDIYLMNHGEKSIARENELTTGIEEITNATANRKATPAAIYSINGTRLSTMQRGINIVKMSNGETKKVIVR
;
A
#
# COMPACT_ATOMS: atom_id res chain seq x y z
N ALA A 1 2.02 22.66 21.48
CA ALA A 1 2.93 22.43 20.35
C ALA A 1 2.30 21.38 19.45
N SER A 2 1.83 21.78 18.29
CA SER A 2 1.30 20.84 17.29
C SER A 2 2.49 20.14 16.64
N GLY A 3 2.60 18.82 16.82
CA GLY A 3 3.56 18.00 16.09
C GLY A 3 3.25 18.06 14.60
N THR A 4 4.27 18.34 13.78
CA THR A 4 4.16 18.39 12.32
C THR A 4 5.37 17.67 11.74
N ILE A 5 5.14 16.88 10.70
CA ILE A 5 6.19 16.33 9.83
C ILE A 5 5.89 16.80 8.41
N ALA A 6 6.91 17.25 7.67
CA ALA A 6 6.74 17.78 6.34
C ALA A 6 7.91 17.40 5.42
N THR A 7 7.65 17.36 4.12
CA THR A 7 8.71 17.21 3.11
C THR A 7 9.52 18.53 2.99
N THR A 8 10.79 18.42 2.69
CA THR A 8 11.67 19.56 2.46
C THR A 8 11.73 19.98 1.00
N VAL A 9 11.21 19.14 0.11
CA VAL A 9 11.16 19.36 -1.35
C VAL A 9 9.74 19.13 -1.85
N LYS A 10 9.43 19.71 -3.01
CA LYS A 10 8.17 19.46 -3.70
C LYS A 10 8.18 18.11 -4.40
N HIS A 11 7.00 17.53 -4.52
CA HIS A 11 6.76 16.30 -5.25
C HIS A 11 5.64 16.51 -6.25
N ALA A 12 5.83 16.02 -7.47
CA ALA A 12 4.80 16.05 -8.50
C ALA A 12 3.73 14.99 -8.22
N GLY A 13 2.46 15.38 -8.28
CA GLY A 13 1.35 14.44 -8.19
C GLY A 13 1.02 13.81 -9.55
N PRO A 14 0.04 12.89 -9.60
CA PRO A 14 -0.74 12.40 -8.46
C PRO A 14 0.00 11.34 -7.63
N PHE A 15 -0.25 11.30 -6.33
CA PHE A 15 0.37 10.34 -5.42
C PHE A 15 -0.51 10.03 -4.21
N ASP A 16 -0.25 8.90 -3.56
CA ASP A 16 -0.79 8.57 -2.26
C ASP A 16 0.18 9.00 -1.15
N ILE A 17 -0.34 9.70 -0.14
CA ILE A 17 0.35 10.02 1.09
C ILE A 17 0.10 8.87 2.05
N VAL A 18 1.13 8.13 2.41
CA VAL A 18 1.05 7.00 3.35
C VAL A 18 1.85 7.33 4.59
N SER A 19 1.26 7.20 5.77
CA SER A 19 1.97 7.38 7.03
C SER A 19 1.56 6.34 8.06
N PHE A 20 2.52 5.95 8.90
CA PHE A 20 2.28 5.14 10.08
C PHE A 20 2.27 6.05 11.30
N ILE A 21 1.12 6.13 11.95
CA ILE A 21 0.85 7.07 13.03
C ILE A 21 0.36 6.31 14.24
N SER A 22 0.89 6.66 15.42
CA SER A 22 0.41 6.13 16.70
C SER A 22 -0.24 7.22 17.53
N ASN A 23 -1.23 6.85 18.35
CA ASN A 23 -1.71 7.70 19.42
C ASN A 23 -0.67 7.71 20.57
N GLY A 24 -0.10 8.85 20.88
CA GLY A 24 0.92 9.02 21.91
C GLY A 24 0.37 9.35 23.31
N SER A 25 -0.94 9.46 23.46
CA SER A 25 -1.61 9.85 24.71
C SER A 25 -2.93 9.10 24.90
N ASP A 26 -3.60 9.35 26.01
CA ASP A 26 -4.94 8.81 26.29
C ASP A 26 -6.07 9.63 25.62
N GLY A 27 -5.71 10.68 24.90
CA GLY A 27 -6.63 11.51 24.14
C GLY A 27 -6.93 10.95 22.75
N THR A 28 -7.71 11.70 21.99
CA THR A 28 -8.10 11.40 20.62
C THR A 28 -7.48 12.41 19.65
N PRO A 29 -6.20 12.29 19.29
CA PRO A 29 -5.58 13.23 18.37
C PRO A 29 -6.26 13.18 17.00
N ARG A 30 -6.42 14.36 16.41
CA ARG A 30 -6.93 14.52 15.06
C ARG A 30 -5.80 14.90 14.13
N ILE A 31 -5.57 14.09 13.12
CA ILE A 31 -4.48 14.26 12.16
C ILE A 31 -5.05 14.67 10.82
N VAL A 32 -4.38 15.60 10.16
CA VAL A 32 -4.66 15.99 8.77
C VAL A 32 -3.41 15.83 7.93
N PHE A 33 -3.58 15.42 6.69
CA PHE A 33 -2.60 15.54 5.63
C PHE A 33 -2.91 16.80 4.83
N GLU A 34 -1.88 17.55 4.48
CA GLU A 34 -2.02 18.80 3.75
C GLU A 34 -0.94 18.93 2.69
N VAL A 35 -1.26 19.65 1.63
CA VAL A 35 -0.32 20.00 0.55
C VAL A 35 -0.24 21.50 0.38
N SER A 36 0.89 21.97 -0.13
CA SER A 36 1.12 23.40 -0.39
C SER A 36 2.03 23.60 -1.60
N LYS A 37 1.74 24.61 -2.41
CA LYS A 37 2.59 25.01 -3.54
C LYS A 37 3.77 25.90 -3.11
N ASP A 38 3.67 26.56 -1.96
CA ASP A 38 4.59 27.62 -1.51
C ASP A 38 5.07 27.47 -0.07
N SER A 39 4.63 26.42 0.63
CA SER A 39 4.85 26.15 2.07
C SER A 39 4.20 27.16 3.05
N THR A 40 3.38 28.07 2.56
CA THR A 40 2.68 29.09 3.36
C THR A 40 1.19 28.78 3.48
N GLU A 41 0.52 28.55 2.34
CA GLU A 41 -0.88 28.17 2.28
C GLU A 41 -1.00 26.66 2.12
N TRP A 42 -1.78 26.04 3.00
CA TRP A 42 -1.92 24.59 3.07
C TRP A 42 -3.37 24.15 2.86
N THR A 43 -3.56 23.22 1.96
CA THR A 43 -4.86 22.61 1.64
C THR A 43 -4.90 21.18 2.17
N GLN A 44 -5.97 20.83 2.88
CA GLN A 44 -6.15 19.48 3.40
C GLN A 44 -6.43 18.48 2.28
N VAL A 45 -5.82 17.31 2.37
CA VAL A 45 -6.01 16.17 1.48
C VAL A 45 -6.82 15.09 2.19
N GLY A 46 -8.02 14.84 1.70
CA GLY A 46 -8.94 13.86 2.27
C GLY A 46 -9.46 14.24 3.67
N ASP A 47 -10.12 13.30 4.31
CA ASP A 47 -10.76 13.51 5.61
C ASP A 47 -9.78 13.50 6.77
N THR A 48 -10.12 14.21 7.83
CA THR A 48 -9.40 14.19 9.11
C THR A 48 -9.40 12.79 9.71
N ILE A 49 -8.23 12.33 10.13
CA ILE A 49 -8.05 11.05 10.83
C ILE A 49 -8.32 11.28 12.31
N ASN A 50 -9.36 10.64 12.84
CA ASN A 50 -9.67 10.64 14.27
C ASN A 50 -9.10 9.37 14.89
N MET A 51 -8.06 9.52 15.72
CA MET A 51 -7.40 8.37 16.35
C MET A 51 -8.15 7.99 17.65
N PRO A 52 -8.45 6.70 17.86
CA PRO A 52 -9.12 6.25 19.08
C PRO A 52 -8.21 6.34 20.31
N ALA A 53 -8.78 6.68 21.45
CA ALA A 53 -8.06 6.84 22.72
C ALA A 53 -7.48 5.52 23.26
N ASN A 54 -8.15 4.40 22.97
CA ASN A 54 -7.76 3.08 23.48
C ASN A 54 -6.62 2.40 22.71
N GLU A 55 -6.09 3.06 21.69
CA GLU A 55 -5.02 2.53 20.82
C GLU A 55 -3.67 3.22 21.07
N LYS A 56 -3.39 3.55 22.30
CA LYS A 56 -2.13 4.16 22.69
C LYS A 56 -0.91 3.32 22.24
N ARG A 57 0.04 3.96 21.59
CA ARG A 57 1.29 3.39 21.09
C ARG A 57 1.15 2.30 20.00
N LEU A 58 -0.05 2.08 19.47
CA LEU A 58 -0.23 1.24 18.29
C LEU A 58 -0.06 2.09 17.03
N TYR A 59 0.87 1.70 16.18
CA TYR A 59 1.05 2.33 14.87
C TYR A 59 0.03 1.75 13.89
N ARG A 60 -0.72 2.64 13.24
CA ARG A 60 -1.64 2.29 12.17
C ARG A 60 -1.23 2.99 10.89
N LYS A 61 -1.42 2.32 9.77
CA LYS A 61 -1.24 2.88 8.43
C LYS A 61 -2.45 3.74 8.07
N TYR A 62 -2.19 4.96 7.63
CA TYR A 62 -3.19 5.85 7.07
C TYR A 62 -2.77 6.29 5.67
N THR A 63 -3.74 6.36 4.75
CA THR A 63 -3.51 6.76 3.36
C THR A 63 -4.49 7.85 2.96
N ARG A 64 -4.01 8.84 2.19
CA ARG A 64 -4.82 9.87 1.54
C ARG A 64 -4.27 10.10 0.14
N SER A 65 -5.15 10.22 -0.84
CA SER A 65 -4.77 10.39 -2.24
C SER A 65 -4.81 11.85 -2.65
N TYR A 66 -3.74 12.32 -3.27
CA TYR A 66 -3.66 13.61 -3.91
C TYR A 66 -3.74 13.41 -5.42
N GLU A 67 -4.82 13.90 -6.03
CA GLU A 67 -5.18 13.59 -7.42
C GLU A 67 -4.64 14.59 -8.46
N ASN A 68 -4.19 15.78 -8.01
CA ASN A 68 -3.68 16.80 -8.92
C ASN A 68 -2.23 16.51 -9.34
N THR A 69 -1.83 17.03 -10.50
CA THR A 69 -0.49 16.86 -11.07
C THR A 69 0.51 17.95 -10.65
N ASP A 70 0.08 18.90 -9.83
CA ASP A 70 0.93 20.00 -9.34
C ASP A 70 2.11 19.48 -8.51
N GLU A 71 3.21 20.23 -8.53
CA GLU A 71 4.32 20.03 -7.59
C GLU A 71 4.03 20.72 -6.25
N VAL A 72 3.99 19.94 -5.18
CA VAL A 72 3.60 20.39 -3.85
C VAL A 72 4.52 19.88 -2.75
N TYR A 73 4.65 20.68 -1.70
CA TYR A 73 5.11 20.19 -0.40
C TYR A 73 3.99 19.40 0.26
N VAL A 74 4.35 18.41 1.07
CA VAL A 74 3.40 17.57 1.81
C VAL A 74 3.70 17.65 3.30
N ARG A 75 2.68 17.74 4.14
CA ARG A 75 2.83 17.61 5.59
C ARG A 75 1.70 16.80 6.22
N ALA A 76 2.03 16.21 7.36
CA ALA A 76 1.05 15.71 8.29
C ALA A 76 1.17 16.48 9.61
N ARG A 77 0.06 16.87 10.21
CA ARG A 77 0.04 17.57 11.49
C ARG A 77 -1.12 17.15 12.38
N ILE A 78 -0.97 17.43 13.66
CA ILE A 78 -2.07 17.33 14.61
C ILE A 78 -2.96 18.56 14.42
N ALA A 79 -4.22 18.36 14.01
CA ALA A 79 -5.15 19.43 13.67
C ALA A 79 -5.72 20.14 14.91
N ALA A 80 -5.97 19.40 16.00
CA ALA A 80 -6.51 19.94 17.24
C ALA A 80 -6.35 18.99 18.43
N GLY A 81 -6.45 19.53 19.64
CA GLY A 81 -6.48 18.83 20.91
C GLY A 81 -5.15 18.87 21.67
N ASN A 82 -5.20 18.57 22.98
CA ASN A 82 -4.02 18.43 23.85
C ASN A 82 -3.38 17.03 23.72
N SER A 83 -3.64 16.36 22.64
CA SER A 83 -3.24 14.98 22.41
C SER A 83 -1.90 14.91 21.68
N LYS A 84 -1.14 13.85 21.93
CA LYS A 84 0.13 13.57 21.28
C LYS A 84 -0.08 12.49 20.23
N ALA A 85 0.56 12.64 19.08
CA ALA A 85 0.68 11.59 18.08
C ALA A 85 2.15 11.37 17.73
N GLY A 86 2.52 10.13 17.49
CA GLY A 86 3.83 9.77 16.98
C GLY A 86 3.73 9.49 15.49
N PHE A 87 4.47 10.23 14.68
CA PHE A 87 4.65 9.94 13.27
C PHE A 87 5.91 9.09 13.13
N TYR A 88 5.77 7.92 12.52
CA TYR A 88 6.91 7.06 12.28
C TYR A 88 7.56 7.43 10.95
N ASP A 89 6.74 7.58 9.91
CA ASP A 89 7.24 7.86 8.57
C ASP A 89 6.14 8.48 7.69
N ILE A 90 6.53 9.20 6.61
CA ILE A 90 5.66 9.63 5.52
C ILE A 90 6.26 9.14 4.21
N TYR A 91 5.48 8.40 3.44
CA TYR A 91 5.81 7.94 2.11
C TYR A 91 4.89 8.60 1.09
N LEU A 92 5.44 8.99 -0.04
CA LEU A 92 4.70 9.44 -1.22
C LEU A 92 4.83 8.34 -2.27
N MET A 93 3.71 7.77 -2.65
CA MET A 93 3.66 6.63 -3.57
C MET A 93 2.90 7.05 -4.82
N ASN A 94 3.48 6.82 -5.99
CA ASN A 94 2.78 7.06 -7.24
C ASN A 94 1.50 6.23 -7.31
N HIS A 95 0.45 6.79 -7.91
CA HIS A 95 -0.81 6.06 -8.10
C HIS A 95 -0.57 4.75 -8.83
N GLY A 96 -1.05 3.66 -8.25
CA GLY A 96 -0.89 2.31 -8.80
C GLY A 96 0.40 1.59 -8.42
N GLU A 97 1.33 2.22 -7.72
CA GLU A 97 2.40 1.48 -7.05
C GLU A 97 1.82 0.73 -5.85
N LYS A 98 2.05 -0.57 -5.83
CA LYS A 98 1.70 -1.37 -4.66
C LYS A 98 2.49 -0.81 -3.47
N SER A 99 1.78 -0.44 -2.41
CA SER A 99 2.41 -0.14 -1.12
C SER A 99 3.46 -1.19 -0.87
N ILE A 100 4.73 -0.77 -0.74
CA ILE A 100 5.75 -1.63 -0.17
C ILE A 100 5.32 -1.82 1.29
N ALA A 101 4.37 -2.74 1.50
CA ALA A 101 4.15 -3.28 2.80
C ALA A 101 5.51 -3.80 3.23
N ARG A 102 6.08 -3.31 4.32
CA ARG A 102 7.16 -4.02 4.96
C ARG A 102 6.64 -5.44 5.13
N GLU A 103 7.31 -6.39 4.48
CA GLU A 103 7.03 -7.82 4.51
C GLU A 103 7.27 -8.38 5.92
N ASN A 104 6.55 -7.88 6.90
CA ASN A 104 6.46 -8.50 8.23
C ASN A 104 5.07 -9.11 8.47
N GLU A 105 4.20 -9.06 7.49
CA GLU A 105 3.09 -9.97 7.44
C GLU A 105 3.61 -11.25 6.78
N LEU A 106 3.86 -12.24 7.61
CA LEU A 106 3.95 -13.63 7.20
C LEU A 106 2.68 -13.93 6.38
N THR A 107 2.74 -13.72 5.10
CA THR A 107 1.73 -14.20 4.16
C THR A 107 1.88 -15.72 4.08
N THR A 108 1.37 -16.43 5.06
CA THR A 108 0.91 -17.80 4.88
C THR A 108 -0.38 -17.73 4.07
N GLY A 109 -0.33 -17.22 2.87
CA GLY A 109 -1.50 -17.03 2.05
C GLY A 109 -1.17 -17.29 0.60
N ILE A 110 -1.96 -18.14 -0.01
CA ILE A 110 -2.07 -18.27 -1.46
C ILE A 110 -2.44 -16.88 -2.00
N GLU A 111 -1.49 -16.16 -2.55
CA GLU A 111 -1.78 -14.92 -3.25
C GLU A 111 -2.63 -15.22 -4.49
N GLU A 112 -3.84 -14.72 -4.48
CA GLU A 112 -4.63 -14.59 -5.70
C GLU A 112 -3.99 -13.43 -6.50
N ILE A 113 -3.10 -13.79 -7.45
CA ILE A 113 -2.47 -12.81 -8.33
C ILE A 113 -3.52 -12.34 -9.33
N THR A 114 -4.21 -11.25 -9.03
CA THR A 114 -4.93 -10.50 -10.05
C THR A 114 -3.92 -9.72 -10.89
N ASN A 115 -3.42 -10.35 -11.94
CA ASN A 115 -2.59 -9.68 -12.94
C ASN A 115 -3.44 -8.71 -13.76
N ALA A 116 -3.47 -7.46 -13.36
CA ALA A 116 -3.86 -6.35 -14.20
C ALA A 116 -2.60 -5.73 -14.84
N THR A 117 -1.88 -6.47 -15.63
CA THR A 117 -1.00 -5.90 -16.68
C THR A 117 -0.53 -7.00 -17.62
N ALA A 118 -0.93 -6.87 -18.81
CA ALA A 118 -0.56 -7.56 -20.03
C ALA A 118 -1.67 -8.47 -20.57
N ASN A 119 -2.42 -7.89 -21.47
CA ASN A 119 -3.29 -8.53 -22.44
C ASN A 119 -2.50 -9.44 -23.40
N ARG A 120 -1.82 -10.44 -22.84
CA ARG A 120 -1.35 -11.60 -23.58
C ARG A 120 -1.88 -12.84 -22.87
N LYS A 121 -2.89 -13.43 -23.47
CA LYS A 121 -3.43 -14.73 -23.08
C LYS A 121 -2.27 -15.73 -23.00
N ALA A 122 -1.68 -15.90 -21.79
CA ALA A 122 -0.64 -16.90 -21.59
C ALA A 122 -1.26 -18.28 -21.78
N THR A 123 -0.72 -19.05 -22.72
CA THR A 123 -1.17 -20.41 -23.01
C THR A 123 -0.26 -21.44 -22.33
N PRO A 124 -0.77 -22.61 -21.98
CA PRO A 124 0.08 -23.70 -21.48
C PRO A 124 1.16 -24.07 -22.49
N ALA A 125 2.43 -23.95 -22.09
CA ALA A 125 3.58 -24.33 -22.92
C ALA A 125 4.05 -25.76 -22.65
N ALA A 126 3.91 -26.23 -21.40
CA ALA A 126 4.22 -27.60 -21.01
C ALA A 126 3.43 -28.02 -19.78
N ILE A 127 3.10 -29.29 -19.66
CA ILE A 127 2.38 -29.88 -18.53
C ILE A 127 3.25 -30.98 -17.93
N TYR A 128 3.33 -31.03 -16.60
CA TYR A 128 4.09 -32.04 -15.86
C TYR A 128 3.25 -32.65 -14.76
N SER A 129 3.49 -33.92 -14.47
CA SER A 129 2.99 -34.56 -13.27
C SER A 129 3.70 -34.02 -12.02
N ILE A 130 3.19 -34.33 -10.85
CA ILE A 130 3.82 -33.99 -9.57
C ILE A 130 5.25 -34.57 -9.43
N ASN A 131 5.53 -35.67 -10.13
CA ASN A 131 6.85 -36.31 -10.15
C ASN A 131 7.81 -35.74 -11.21
N GLY A 132 7.42 -34.64 -11.88
CA GLY A 132 8.23 -33.98 -12.89
C GLY A 132 8.19 -34.61 -14.29
N THR A 133 7.39 -35.68 -14.51
CA THR A 133 7.21 -36.28 -15.82
C THR A 133 6.39 -35.38 -16.72
N ARG A 134 6.88 -35.09 -17.93
CA ARG A 134 6.15 -34.31 -18.93
C ARG A 134 4.92 -35.07 -19.45
N LEU A 135 3.80 -34.41 -19.49
CA LEU A 135 2.50 -34.92 -19.90
C LEU A 135 2.07 -34.27 -21.21
N SER A 136 1.38 -35.03 -22.06
CA SER A 136 0.76 -34.51 -23.28
C SER A 136 -0.56 -33.80 -23.02
N THR A 137 -1.26 -34.21 -21.96
CA THR A 137 -2.56 -33.66 -21.53
C THR A 137 -2.63 -33.62 -19.99
N MET A 138 -3.51 -32.79 -19.45
CA MET A 138 -3.78 -32.78 -18.01
C MET A 138 -4.40 -34.11 -17.57
N GLN A 139 -3.88 -34.67 -16.50
CA GLN A 139 -4.39 -35.91 -15.89
C GLN A 139 -5.17 -35.59 -14.60
N ARG A 140 -6.00 -36.53 -14.18
CA ARG A 140 -6.72 -36.44 -12.89
C ARG A 140 -5.70 -36.31 -11.76
N GLY A 141 -5.92 -35.37 -10.85
CA GLY A 141 -5.01 -35.05 -9.76
C GLY A 141 -4.24 -33.75 -10.00
N ILE A 142 -3.03 -33.66 -9.44
CA ILE A 142 -2.19 -32.46 -9.49
C ILE A 142 -1.35 -32.44 -10.75
N ASN A 143 -1.45 -31.35 -11.52
CA ASN A 143 -0.63 -31.07 -12.67
C ASN A 143 0.16 -29.77 -12.44
N ILE A 144 1.40 -29.71 -12.90
CA ILE A 144 2.24 -28.53 -12.91
C ILE A 144 2.28 -28.00 -14.35
N VAL A 145 1.74 -26.82 -14.57
CA VAL A 145 1.61 -26.23 -15.91
C VAL A 145 2.58 -25.06 -16.04
N LYS A 146 3.53 -25.17 -16.95
CA LYS A 146 4.42 -24.07 -17.34
C LYS A 146 3.74 -23.28 -18.45
N MET A 147 3.56 -21.97 -18.24
CA MET A 147 2.90 -21.07 -19.17
C MET A 147 3.91 -20.45 -20.16
N SER A 148 3.41 -19.95 -21.30
CA SER A 148 4.25 -19.32 -22.34
C SER A 148 4.94 -18.02 -21.89
N ASN A 149 4.46 -17.39 -20.83
CA ASN A 149 5.07 -16.21 -20.20
C ASN A 149 6.13 -16.56 -19.14
N GLY A 150 6.46 -17.85 -18.96
CA GLY A 150 7.43 -18.34 -17.97
C GLY A 150 6.84 -18.67 -16.60
N GLU A 151 5.60 -18.32 -16.32
CA GLU A 151 4.92 -18.68 -15.06
C GLU A 151 4.71 -20.20 -14.95
N THR A 152 4.67 -20.68 -13.71
CA THR A 152 4.33 -22.07 -13.41
C THR A 152 3.11 -22.11 -12.51
N LYS A 153 2.08 -22.87 -12.89
CA LYS A 153 0.83 -22.99 -12.15
C LYS A 153 0.58 -24.44 -11.72
N LYS A 154 0.07 -24.60 -10.50
CA LYS A 154 -0.44 -25.88 -10.00
C LYS A 154 -1.93 -25.98 -10.33
N VAL A 155 -2.33 -26.97 -11.08
CA VAL A 155 -3.73 -27.22 -11.50
C VAL A 155 -4.20 -28.55 -10.95
N ILE A 156 -5.37 -28.56 -10.34
CA ILE A 156 -6.01 -29.78 -9.83
C ILE A 156 -7.17 -30.14 -10.77
N VAL A 157 -7.09 -31.30 -11.39
CA VAL A 157 -8.16 -31.88 -12.24
C VAL A 157 -8.89 -32.92 -11.41
N ARG A 158 -10.18 -32.73 -11.24
CA ARG A 158 -11.10 -33.64 -10.50
C ARG A 158 -11.72 -34.67 -11.40
#